data_24f70582e75804b946585fe018f9723f
#
_entry.id   24f70582e75804b946585fe018f9723f
#
_cell.length_a   1.000
_cell.length_b   1.000
_cell.length_c   1.000
_cell.angle_alpha   90.00
_cell.angle_beta   90.00
_cell.angle_gamma   90.00
#
_symmetry.space_group_name_H-M   'P 1'
#
loop_
_entity.id
_entity.type
_entity.pdbx_description
1 polymer ?
#
loop_
_entity_poly.entity_id
_entity_poly.type
_entity_poly.pdbx_seq_one_letter_code
_entity_poly.pdbx_strand_id
1 'polypeptide(L)'
;TTFPTGRAAPMHSHNCCEQVLIISGNAEVECGGIKTELTAMDNSFIPANVPHRFNNIGDEPLTIFWIYGETNVTRTFTETGETVQHLSSGDKVTK
;
A
#
# COMPACT_ATOMS: atom_id res chain seq x y z
N THR A 1 -6.49 -6.58 -3.26
CA THR A 1 -5.42 -7.12 -2.39
C THR A 1 -5.95 -7.38 -1.00
N THR A 2 -5.64 -8.52 -0.45
CA THR A 2 -6.07 -8.92 0.88
C THR A 2 -4.84 -9.24 1.74
N PHE A 3 -4.77 -8.62 2.91
CA PHE A 3 -3.69 -8.85 3.87
C PHE A 3 -4.22 -9.66 5.04
N PRO A 4 -3.56 -10.77 5.41
CA PRO A 4 -3.88 -11.47 6.64
C PRO A 4 -3.68 -10.59 7.88
N THR A 5 -4.31 -10.95 8.99
CA THR A 5 -4.12 -10.24 10.25
C THR A 5 -2.63 -10.21 10.65
N GLY A 6 -2.20 -9.09 11.23
CA GLY A 6 -0.83 -8.90 11.68
C GLY A 6 0.19 -8.72 10.58
N ARG A 7 -0.23 -8.65 9.32
CA ARG A 7 0.68 -8.49 8.18
C ARG A 7 0.77 -7.04 7.74
N ALA A 8 1.94 -6.69 7.26
CA ALA A 8 2.23 -5.37 6.69
C ALA A 8 3.03 -5.54 5.40
N ALA A 9 2.81 -4.65 4.46
CA ALA A 9 3.67 -4.55 3.28
C ALA A 9 4.97 -3.83 3.66
N PRO A 10 6.09 -4.10 2.97
CA PRO A 10 7.30 -3.30 3.14
C PRO A 10 7.04 -1.85 2.79
N MET A 11 7.75 -0.94 3.45
CA MET A 11 7.71 0.48 3.08
C MET A 11 8.20 0.64 1.65
N HIS A 12 7.44 1.34 0.82
CA HIS A 12 7.74 1.49 -0.59
C HIS A 12 7.13 2.78 -1.14
N SER A 13 7.52 3.12 -2.37
CA SER A 13 6.93 4.22 -3.12
C SER A 13 6.64 3.78 -4.55
N HIS A 14 5.75 4.50 -5.22
CA HIS A 14 5.42 4.28 -6.62
C HIS A 14 5.79 5.52 -7.45
N ASN A 15 5.93 5.33 -8.76
CA ASN A 15 6.21 6.40 -9.71
C ASN A 15 4.98 7.24 -10.06
N CYS A 16 3.85 6.97 -9.43
CA CYS A 16 2.60 7.67 -9.70
C CYS A 16 1.81 7.84 -8.41
N CYS A 17 0.82 8.71 -8.43
CA CYS A 17 -0.10 8.81 -7.31
C CYS A 17 -1.01 7.58 -7.25
N GLU A 18 -1.52 7.32 -6.06
CA GLU A 18 -2.31 6.14 -5.77
C GLU A 18 -3.52 6.56 -4.95
N GLN A 19 -4.69 6.04 -5.29
CA GLN A 19 -5.88 6.19 -4.49
C GLN A 19 -6.28 4.84 -3.94
N VAL A 20 -6.65 4.80 -2.68
CA VAL A 20 -6.87 3.56 -1.93
C VAL A 20 -8.24 3.62 -1.29
N LEU A 21 -9.01 2.55 -1.44
CA LEU A 21 -10.29 2.38 -0.77
C LEU A 21 -10.23 1.11 0.09
N ILE A 22 -10.55 1.25 1.36
CA ILE A 22 -10.65 0.09 2.26
C ILE A 22 -12.02 -0.56 2.02
N ILE A 23 -12.01 -1.80 1.56
CA ILE A 23 -13.24 -2.57 1.33
C ILE A 23 -13.72 -3.20 2.62
N SER A 24 -12.80 -3.84 3.36
CA SER A 24 -13.13 -4.47 4.64
C SER A 24 -11.88 -4.55 5.51
N GLY A 25 -12.08 -4.58 6.82
CA GLY A 25 -11.01 -4.64 7.80
C GLY A 25 -10.61 -3.26 8.32
N ASN A 26 -9.53 -3.24 9.09
CA ASN A 26 -8.96 -2.02 9.67
C ASN A 26 -7.48 -1.93 9.32
N ALA A 27 -7.07 -0.77 8.83
CA ALA A 27 -5.71 -0.56 8.38
C ALA A 27 -5.07 0.62 9.10
N GLU A 28 -3.75 0.57 9.24
CA GLU A 28 -2.94 1.73 9.54
C GLU A 28 -2.12 2.05 8.31
N VAL A 29 -2.24 3.25 7.79
CA VAL A 29 -1.40 3.71 6.69
C VAL A 29 -0.30 4.60 7.24
N GLU A 30 0.95 4.30 6.87
CA GLU A 30 2.08 5.20 7.09
C GLU A 30 2.42 5.84 5.76
N CYS A 31 2.37 7.16 5.72
CA CYS A 31 2.65 7.92 4.49
C CYS A 31 3.43 9.18 4.84
N GLY A 32 4.65 9.29 4.34
CA GLY A 32 5.49 10.45 4.60
C GLY A 32 5.78 10.68 6.08
N GLY A 33 5.82 9.61 6.88
CA GLY A 33 6.07 9.70 8.32
C GLY A 33 4.82 9.93 9.16
N ILE A 34 3.65 10.01 8.55
CA ILE A 34 2.37 10.20 9.25
C ILE A 34 1.60 8.89 9.25
N LYS A 35 1.09 8.51 10.42
CA LYS A 35 0.26 7.31 10.58
C LYS A 35 -1.20 7.71 10.74
N THR A 36 -2.08 7.03 9.99
CA THR A 36 -3.52 7.28 10.02
C THR A 36 -4.24 5.93 10.03
N GLU A 37 -5.28 5.80 10.85
CA GLU A 37 -6.11 4.60 10.87
C GLU A 37 -7.28 4.76 9.91
N LEU A 38 -7.55 3.71 9.13
CA LEU A 38 -8.64 3.66 8.17
C LEU A 38 -9.49 2.42 8.42
N THR A 39 -10.78 2.54 8.21
CA THR A 39 -11.72 1.42 8.31
C THR A 39 -12.51 1.29 7.00
N ALA A 40 -13.39 0.30 6.94
CA ALA A 40 -14.18 0.03 5.73
C ALA A 40 -14.84 1.30 5.20
N MET A 41 -14.76 1.50 3.89
CA MET A 41 -15.27 2.64 3.12
C MET A 41 -14.46 3.93 3.27
N ASP A 42 -13.42 3.94 4.07
CA ASP A 42 -12.48 5.07 4.09
C ASP A 42 -11.55 5.00 2.88
N ASN A 43 -11.13 6.15 2.40
CA ASN A 43 -10.17 6.21 1.31
C ASN A 43 -8.98 7.09 1.69
N SER A 44 -7.88 6.92 0.95
CA SER A 44 -6.66 7.66 1.16
C SER A 44 -6.02 7.97 -0.18
N PHE A 45 -5.33 9.09 -0.25
CA PHE A 45 -4.57 9.49 -1.43
C PHE A 45 -3.09 9.49 -1.09
N ILE A 46 -2.28 8.82 -1.91
CA ILE A 46 -0.84 8.73 -1.71
C ILE A 46 -0.15 9.39 -2.89
N PRO A 47 0.58 10.49 -2.68
CA PRO A 47 1.31 11.15 -3.76
C PRO A 47 2.41 10.27 -4.35
N ALA A 48 2.77 10.54 -5.61
CA ALA A 48 3.88 9.86 -6.28
C ALA A 48 5.17 10.03 -5.48
N ASN A 49 5.97 8.98 -5.45
CA ASN A 49 7.31 8.95 -4.84
C ASN A 49 7.35 9.19 -3.34
N VAL A 50 6.22 9.13 -2.63
CA VAL A 50 6.18 9.24 -1.18
C VAL A 50 6.21 7.84 -0.58
N PRO A 51 7.20 7.52 0.29
CA PRO A 51 7.24 6.22 0.96
C PRO A 51 6.00 6.00 1.83
N HIS A 52 5.41 4.81 1.69
CA HIS A 52 4.21 4.45 2.43
C HIS A 52 4.10 2.95 2.60
N ARG A 53 3.23 2.53 3.52
CA ARG A 53 2.84 1.13 3.67
C ARG A 53 1.49 1.05 4.39
N PHE A 54 0.83 -0.09 4.22
CA PHE A 54 -0.42 -0.42 4.91
C PHE A 54 -0.18 -1.60 5.84
N ASN A 55 -0.65 -1.48 7.07
CA ASN A 55 -0.57 -2.54 8.07
C ASN A 55 -1.99 -2.99 8.40
N ASN A 56 -2.22 -4.29 8.48
CA ASN A 56 -3.48 -4.80 9.00
C ASN A 56 -3.43 -4.77 10.53
N ILE A 57 -4.16 -3.85 11.15
CA ILE A 57 -4.21 -3.69 12.60
C ILE A 57 -5.47 -4.30 13.22
N GLY A 58 -6.35 -4.87 12.40
CA GLY A 58 -7.58 -5.49 12.87
C GLY A 58 -7.42 -6.98 13.15
N ASP A 59 -8.50 -7.61 13.53
CA ASP A 59 -8.57 -9.06 13.79
C ASP A 59 -9.21 -9.83 12.63
N GLU A 60 -9.45 -9.16 11.52
CA GLU A 60 -9.97 -9.74 10.28
C GLU A 60 -9.05 -9.44 9.11
N PRO A 61 -9.12 -10.20 8.00
CA PRO A 61 -8.36 -9.86 6.81
C PRO A 61 -8.70 -8.46 6.31
N LEU A 62 -7.67 -7.74 5.85
CA LEU A 62 -7.80 -6.40 5.29
C LEU A 62 -7.87 -6.49 3.78
N THR A 63 -8.93 -5.97 3.17
CA THR A 63 -9.08 -5.93 1.72
C THR A 63 -9.07 -4.50 1.24
N ILE A 64 -8.20 -4.22 0.27
CA ILE A 64 -7.96 -2.88 -0.25
C ILE A 64 -8.18 -2.87 -1.76
N PHE A 65 -8.84 -1.83 -2.25
CA PHE A 65 -8.97 -1.54 -3.68
C PHE A 65 -8.04 -0.39 -4.04
N TRP A 66 -7.21 -0.58 -5.08
CA TRP A 66 -6.18 0.37 -5.48
C TRP A 66 -6.48 0.95 -6.85
N ILE A 67 -6.23 2.25 -7.00
CA ILE A 67 -6.27 2.94 -8.29
C ILE A 67 -4.95 3.68 -8.46
N TYR A 68 -4.25 3.40 -9.54
CA TYR A 68 -2.97 4.06 -9.86
C TYR A 68 -3.18 5.07 -10.98
N GLY A 69 -2.46 6.18 -10.92
CA GLY A 69 -2.55 7.24 -11.92
C GLY A 69 -1.71 7.00 -13.18
N GLU A 70 -1.20 5.78 -13.36
CA GLU A 70 -0.29 5.46 -14.46
C GLU A 70 -0.49 4.01 -14.89
N THR A 71 -0.26 3.71 -16.18
CA THR A 71 -0.35 2.35 -16.69
C THR A 71 0.94 1.56 -16.48
N ASN A 72 2.08 2.23 -16.45
CA ASN A 72 3.37 1.59 -16.24
C ASN A 72 3.87 1.91 -14.83
N VAL A 73 3.34 1.18 -13.85
CA VAL A 73 3.59 1.43 -12.44
C VAL A 73 4.85 0.70 -11.98
N THR A 74 5.72 1.40 -11.27
CA THR A 74 6.88 0.80 -10.61
C THR A 74 6.73 0.91 -9.09
N ARG A 75 7.48 0.08 -8.37
CA ARG A 75 7.54 0.10 -6.93
C ARG A 75 9.00 0.17 -6.50
N THR A 76 9.32 1.11 -5.63
CA THR A 76 10.65 1.24 -5.05
C THR A 76 10.58 0.89 -3.57
N PHE A 77 11.34 -0.12 -3.16
CA PHE A 77 11.40 -0.53 -1.77
C PHE A 77 12.32 0.42 -1.01
N THR A 78 11.81 1.02 0.05
CA THR A 78 12.53 2.05 0.79
C THR A 78 13.81 1.53 1.43
N GLU A 79 13.78 0.31 1.97
CA GLU A 79 14.93 -0.27 2.67
C GLU A 79 16.11 -0.55 1.76
N THR A 80 15.86 -1.00 0.54
CA THR A 80 16.90 -1.41 -0.39
C THR A 80 17.16 -0.39 -1.50
N GLY A 81 16.20 0.49 -1.75
CA GLY A 81 16.22 1.39 -2.90
C GLY A 81 15.97 0.70 -4.24
N GLU A 82 15.66 -0.60 -4.22
CA GLU A 82 15.41 -1.35 -5.43
C GLU A 82 14.07 -0.96 -6.05
N THR A 83 14.07 -0.73 -7.36
CA THR A 83 12.86 -0.43 -8.12
C THR A 83 12.49 -1.62 -8.99
N VAL A 84 11.24 -2.07 -8.89
CA VAL A 84 10.72 -3.16 -9.71
C VAL A 84 9.42 -2.72 -10.37
N GLN A 85 9.08 -3.37 -11.48
CA GLN A 85 7.80 -3.13 -12.11
C GLN A 85 6.69 -3.73 -11.24
N HIS A 86 5.62 -2.96 -11.05
CA HIS A 86 4.48 -3.39 -10.25
C HIS A 86 3.87 -4.68 -10.81
N LEU A 87 3.55 -5.62 -9.93
CA LEU A 87 3.01 -6.94 -10.27
C LEU A 87 3.98 -7.84 -11.05
N SER A 88 5.26 -7.47 -11.13
CA SER A 88 6.31 -8.32 -11.69
C SER A 88 6.74 -9.39 -10.67
N SER A 89 7.62 -10.29 -11.09
CA SER A 89 8.14 -11.33 -10.19
C SER A 89 8.89 -10.75 -8.99
N GLY A 90 9.46 -9.54 -9.12
CA GLY A 90 10.14 -8.86 -8.02
C GLY A 90 9.19 -8.19 -7.04
N ASP A 91 7.89 -8.14 -7.33
CA ASP A 91 6.88 -7.42 -6.55
C ASP A 91 5.95 -8.39 -5.80
N LYS A 92 6.48 -9.49 -5.28
CA LYS A 92 5.65 -10.53 -4.66
C LYS A 92 5.16 -10.19 -3.26
N VAL A 93 5.90 -9.39 -2.53
CA VAL A 93 5.70 -9.21 -1.10
C VAL A 93 4.43 -8.44 -0.74
N THR A 94 3.77 -7.83 -1.70
CA THR A 94 2.58 -7.01 -1.46
C THR A 94 1.29 -7.68 -1.90
N LYS A 95 1.37 -8.89 -2.35
CA LYS A 95 0.19 -9.61 -2.88
C LYS A 95 -0.10 -10.85 -2.10
#